data_c3b7d43b61b4694e555a6a300c73aafa
#
_entry.id   c3b7d43b61b4694e555a6a300c73aafa
#
_cell.length_a   1.000
_cell.length_b   1.000
_cell.length_c   1.000
_cell.angle_alpha   90.00
_cell.angle_beta   90.00
_cell.angle_gamma   90.00
#
_symmetry.space_group_name_H-M   'P 1'
#
loop_
_entity.id
_entity.type
_entity.pdbx_description
1 polymer ?
#
loop_
_entity_poly.entity_id
_entity_poly.type
_entity_poly.pdbx_seq_one_letter_code
_entity_poly.pdbx_strand_id
1 'polypeptide(L)'
;MLNHPSTDKLNQLRLFGMSQALTEQASVAEIGALSFEERLGLLIDREMTERSNRQMAARLRRAKLKQSASAEDIDFRTPRGLDRSMIQSLLAGNWVSRHHNVLLTGPTGVGKTFVACALAHQACRYGASVLYFRLPRLLQELTLARGDGRFTKLLAQLAKTDLLVLDDWGLAAFTDVARRDLLEIFDDRHELRSTLVTSQLPVKHWHDNLGDPTLADAILDRLVHNAHRIALTGESMRKKKSAMTAQMTGSTQAADRQR
;
A
#
# COMPACT_ATOMS: atom_id res chain seq x y z
N MET A 1 -31.39 -17.11 22.65
CA MET A 1 -31.63 -15.78 23.26
C MET A 1 -32.49 -14.98 22.29
N LEU A 2 -33.64 -14.44 22.74
CA LEU A 2 -34.42 -13.54 21.90
C LEU A 2 -33.62 -12.25 21.70
N ASN A 3 -33.35 -11.87 20.46
CA ASN A 3 -32.68 -10.60 20.13
C ASN A 3 -33.55 -9.43 20.64
N HIS A 4 -32.91 -8.48 21.33
CA HIS A 4 -33.63 -7.29 21.77
C HIS A 4 -34.06 -6.48 20.52
N PRO A 5 -35.31 -5.97 20.46
CA PRO A 5 -35.82 -5.24 19.29
C PRO A 5 -34.91 -4.07 18.81
N SER A 6 -34.19 -3.46 19.75
CA SER A 6 -33.20 -2.39 19.42
C SER A 6 -32.02 -2.91 18.63
N THR A 7 -31.54 -4.14 18.88
CA THR A 7 -30.42 -4.76 18.14
C THR A 7 -30.82 -4.98 16.68
N ASP A 8 -32.04 -5.43 16.41
CA ASP A 8 -32.54 -5.61 15.05
C ASP A 8 -32.67 -4.28 14.31
N LYS A 9 -33.14 -3.21 14.97
CA LYS A 9 -33.21 -1.86 14.40
C LYS A 9 -31.81 -1.30 14.10
N LEU A 10 -30.84 -1.48 14.97
CA LEU A 10 -29.46 -1.07 14.76
C LEU A 10 -28.86 -1.79 13.53
N ASN A 11 -29.12 -3.09 13.39
CA ASN A 11 -28.69 -3.87 12.22
C ASN A 11 -29.35 -3.38 10.92
N GLN A 12 -30.64 -3.07 10.93
CA GLN A 12 -31.35 -2.49 9.77
C GLN A 12 -30.75 -1.14 9.36
N LEU A 13 -30.36 -0.30 10.33
CA LEU A 13 -29.68 0.97 10.12
C LEU A 13 -28.18 0.80 9.78
N ARG A 14 -27.67 -0.44 9.68
CA ARG A 14 -26.26 -0.77 9.45
C ARG A 14 -25.30 -0.23 10.51
N LEU A 15 -25.79 -0.09 11.75
CA LEU A 15 -25.02 0.30 12.93
C LEU A 15 -24.51 -0.97 13.65
N PHE A 16 -23.69 -1.76 12.97
CA PHE A 16 -23.28 -3.10 13.43
C PHE A 16 -22.37 -3.04 14.66
N GLY A 17 -21.51 -2.03 14.77
CA GLY A 17 -20.67 -1.80 15.94
C GLY A 17 -21.50 -1.49 17.18
N MET A 18 -22.51 -0.61 17.07
CA MET A 18 -23.44 -0.32 18.16
C MET A 18 -24.26 -1.55 18.54
N SER A 19 -24.73 -2.32 17.55
CA SER A 19 -25.50 -3.56 17.78
C SER A 19 -24.68 -4.58 18.58
N GLN A 20 -23.42 -4.78 18.19
CA GLN A 20 -22.51 -5.68 18.90
C GLN A 20 -22.21 -5.17 20.30
N ALA A 21 -21.85 -3.89 20.45
CA ALA A 21 -21.53 -3.30 21.75
C ALA A 21 -22.74 -3.32 22.70
N LEU A 22 -23.96 -3.12 22.20
CA LEU A 22 -25.19 -3.23 23.02
C LEU A 22 -25.39 -4.66 23.56
N THR A 23 -25.11 -5.67 22.75
CA THR A 23 -25.16 -7.08 23.16
C THR A 23 -24.06 -7.40 24.18
N GLU A 24 -22.85 -6.90 23.98
CA GLU A 24 -21.72 -7.05 24.91
C GLU A 24 -22.02 -6.37 26.25
N GLN A 25 -22.57 -5.14 26.26
CA GLN A 25 -22.96 -4.42 27.47
C GLN A 25 -24.00 -5.21 28.30
N ALA A 26 -24.94 -5.91 27.68
CA ALA A 26 -25.92 -6.69 28.37
C ALA A 26 -25.33 -7.88 29.18
N SER A 27 -24.10 -8.30 28.85
CA SER A 27 -23.40 -9.38 29.55
C SER A 27 -22.41 -8.89 30.62
N VAL A 28 -22.19 -7.59 30.76
CA VAL A 28 -21.26 -6.99 31.73
C VAL A 28 -22.01 -6.58 32.99
N ALA A 29 -21.70 -7.22 34.11
CA ALA A 29 -22.41 -6.98 35.38
C ALA A 29 -22.30 -5.54 35.89
N GLU A 30 -21.17 -4.87 35.68
CA GLU A 30 -20.89 -3.52 36.18
C GLU A 30 -21.41 -2.40 35.27
N ILE A 31 -21.98 -2.73 34.13
CA ILE A 31 -22.44 -1.73 33.15
C ILE A 31 -23.51 -0.80 33.70
N GLY A 32 -24.27 -1.27 34.72
CA GLY A 32 -25.29 -0.48 35.41
C GLY A 32 -24.74 0.66 36.28
N ALA A 33 -23.43 0.67 36.58
CA ALA A 33 -22.76 1.75 37.29
C ALA A 33 -22.51 2.98 36.41
N LEU A 34 -22.52 2.81 35.07
CA LEU A 34 -22.37 3.90 34.11
C LEU A 34 -23.70 4.60 33.84
N SER A 35 -23.65 5.91 33.66
CA SER A 35 -24.79 6.70 33.19
C SER A 35 -25.25 6.28 31.79
N PHE A 36 -26.45 6.68 31.40
CA PHE A 36 -26.94 6.43 30.04
C PHE A 36 -26.03 7.07 28.98
N GLU A 37 -25.56 8.30 29.20
CA GLU A 37 -24.70 9.05 28.31
C GLU A 37 -23.35 8.37 28.11
N GLU A 38 -22.74 7.85 29.19
CA GLU A 38 -21.49 7.09 29.12
C GLU A 38 -21.67 5.80 28.31
N ARG A 39 -22.72 5.06 28.56
CA ARG A 39 -23.04 3.83 27.83
C ARG A 39 -23.29 4.09 26.35
N LEU A 40 -24.05 5.16 26.05
CA LEU A 40 -24.28 5.59 24.67
C LEU A 40 -22.98 6.01 23.98
N GLY A 41 -22.10 6.73 24.68
CA GLY A 41 -20.76 7.08 24.19
C GLY A 41 -19.96 5.86 23.75
N LEU A 42 -19.92 4.82 24.60
CA LEU A 42 -19.24 3.56 24.27
C LEU A 42 -19.84 2.86 23.03
N LEU A 43 -21.15 2.92 22.82
CA LEU A 43 -21.80 2.37 21.63
C LEU A 43 -21.39 3.14 20.38
N ILE A 44 -21.35 4.47 20.44
CA ILE A 44 -20.94 5.35 19.32
C ILE A 44 -19.47 5.12 18.96
N ASP A 45 -18.58 5.07 19.94
CA ASP A 45 -17.14 4.84 19.74
C ASP A 45 -16.88 3.48 19.06
N ARG A 46 -17.63 2.45 19.47
CA ARG A 46 -17.56 1.13 18.85
C ARG A 46 -17.99 1.17 17.38
N GLU A 47 -19.09 1.88 17.07
CA GLU A 47 -19.55 2.04 15.69
C GLU A 47 -18.55 2.79 14.83
N MET A 48 -17.99 3.88 15.34
CA MET A 48 -16.95 4.65 14.63
C MET A 48 -15.73 3.79 14.32
N THR A 49 -15.27 3.02 15.31
CA THR A 49 -14.14 2.07 15.15
C THR A 49 -14.46 1.01 14.10
N GLU A 50 -15.62 0.40 14.17
CA GLU A 50 -16.05 -0.65 13.24
C GLU A 50 -16.19 -0.12 11.80
N ARG A 51 -16.74 1.08 11.64
CA ARG A 51 -16.80 1.76 10.32
C ARG A 51 -15.42 2.04 9.75
N SER A 52 -14.52 2.58 10.57
CA SER A 52 -13.13 2.84 10.17
C SER A 52 -12.42 1.56 9.74
N ASN A 53 -12.56 0.48 10.50
CA ASN A 53 -11.96 -0.81 10.19
C ASN A 53 -12.51 -1.40 8.88
N ARG A 54 -13.83 -1.34 8.66
CA ARG A 54 -14.45 -1.79 7.40
C ARG A 54 -14.00 -0.98 6.19
N GLN A 55 -13.92 0.35 6.33
CA GLN A 55 -13.42 1.22 5.26
C GLN A 55 -11.94 0.93 4.94
N MET A 56 -11.10 0.75 5.98
CA MET A 56 -9.70 0.37 5.80
C MET A 56 -9.57 -0.98 5.09
N ALA A 57 -10.31 -2.00 5.54
CA ALA A 57 -10.31 -3.32 4.90
C ALA A 57 -10.77 -3.25 3.43
N ALA A 58 -11.75 -2.40 3.11
CA ALA A 58 -12.20 -2.19 1.74
C ALA A 58 -11.12 -1.49 0.88
N ARG A 59 -10.41 -0.48 1.42
CA ARG A 59 -9.28 0.18 0.74
C ARG A 59 -8.16 -0.81 0.46
N LEU A 60 -7.74 -1.61 1.45
CA LEU A 60 -6.70 -2.62 1.29
C LEU A 60 -7.06 -3.69 0.24
N ARG A 61 -8.30 -4.16 0.21
CA ARG A 61 -8.75 -5.09 -0.84
C ARG A 61 -8.67 -4.48 -2.23
N ARG A 62 -9.05 -3.20 -2.38
CA ARG A 62 -8.97 -2.48 -3.67
C ARG A 62 -7.53 -2.20 -4.09
N ALA A 63 -6.64 -1.96 -3.14
CA ALA A 63 -5.23 -1.66 -3.39
C ALA A 63 -4.50 -2.82 -4.05
N LYS A 64 -4.93 -4.07 -3.85
CA LYS A 64 -4.32 -5.29 -4.42
C LYS A 64 -2.82 -5.37 -4.18
N LEU A 65 -2.36 -5.00 -2.99
CA LEU A 65 -0.94 -5.03 -2.64
C LEU A 65 -0.35 -6.42 -2.86
N LYS A 66 0.88 -6.48 -3.40
CA LYS A 66 1.56 -7.74 -3.74
C LYS A 66 1.80 -8.64 -2.53
N GLN A 67 1.98 -8.03 -1.37
CA GLN A 67 2.23 -8.73 -0.12
C GLN A 67 1.67 -7.94 1.06
N SER A 68 1.32 -8.66 2.12
CA SER A 68 1.03 -8.03 3.40
C SER A 68 2.34 -7.48 3.97
N ALA A 69 2.37 -6.18 4.25
CA ALA A 69 3.50 -5.49 4.84
C ALA A 69 2.96 -4.34 5.68
N SER A 70 3.40 -4.25 6.92
CA SER A 70 3.06 -3.15 7.81
C SER A 70 4.28 -2.29 8.12
N ALA A 71 4.07 -1.10 8.65
CA ALA A 71 5.14 -0.19 9.04
C ALA A 71 6.03 -0.83 10.12
N GLU A 72 5.42 -1.58 11.02
CA GLU A 72 6.03 -2.26 12.16
C GLU A 72 7.00 -3.38 11.72
N ASP A 73 6.76 -3.97 10.53
CA ASP A 73 7.56 -5.07 9.98
C ASP A 73 8.80 -4.59 9.20
N ILE A 74 9.02 -3.28 9.08
CA ILE A 74 10.18 -2.74 8.36
C ILE A 74 11.46 -2.98 9.16
N ASP A 75 12.35 -3.81 8.63
CA ASP A 75 13.65 -4.08 9.23
C ASP A 75 14.60 -2.90 8.98
N PHE A 76 14.94 -2.18 10.04
CA PHE A 76 15.94 -1.11 10.05
C PHE A 76 17.33 -1.57 10.55
N ARG A 77 17.47 -2.82 11.02
CA ARG A 77 18.74 -3.33 11.57
C ARG A 77 19.69 -3.76 10.46
N THR A 78 19.16 -4.28 9.39
CA THR A 78 19.97 -4.69 8.23
C THR A 78 20.47 -3.45 7.49
N PRO A 79 21.81 -3.25 7.35
CA PRO A 79 22.39 -2.13 6.62
C PRO A 79 22.07 -2.31 5.12
N ARG A 80 21.17 -1.47 4.61
CA ARG A 80 20.71 -1.50 3.21
C ARG A 80 20.39 -0.11 2.64
N GLY A 81 20.97 0.95 3.22
CA GLY A 81 20.72 2.32 2.78
C GLY A 81 19.31 2.84 3.12
N LEU A 82 18.61 2.17 4.04
CA LEU A 82 17.28 2.59 4.47
C LEU A 82 17.42 3.60 5.62
N ASP A 83 17.28 4.87 5.30
CA ASP A 83 17.25 5.95 6.31
C ASP A 83 15.96 5.85 7.12
N ARG A 84 16.13 5.60 8.44
CA ARG A 84 15.01 5.46 9.38
C ARG A 84 14.20 6.75 9.50
N SER A 85 14.86 7.89 9.55
CA SER A 85 14.22 9.21 9.69
C SER A 85 13.33 9.51 8.48
N MET A 86 13.86 9.31 7.27
CA MET A 86 13.11 9.48 6.02
C MET A 86 11.92 8.52 5.95
N ILE A 87 12.10 7.25 6.26
CA ILE A 87 10.99 6.28 6.23
C ILE A 87 9.92 6.62 7.27
N GLN A 88 10.29 7.04 8.48
CA GLN A 88 9.33 7.47 9.50
C GLN A 88 8.54 8.72 9.05
N SER A 89 9.20 9.68 8.41
CA SER A 89 8.54 10.84 7.80
C SER A 89 7.53 10.43 6.72
N LEU A 90 7.89 9.47 5.87
CA LEU A 90 6.97 8.94 4.85
C LEU A 90 5.81 8.14 5.46
N LEU A 91 6.07 7.38 6.53
CA LEU A 91 5.04 6.65 7.26
C LEU A 91 4.03 7.58 7.95
N ALA A 92 4.40 8.83 8.25
CA ALA A 92 3.46 9.85 8.74
C ALA A 92 2.39 10.23 7.69
N GLY A 93 2.58 9.89 6.40
CA GLY A 93 1.57 9.98 5.34
C GLY A 93 1.42 11.35 4.68
N ASN A 94 2.05 12.40 5.20
CA ASN A 94 1.89 13.78 4.70
C ASN A 94 2.32 13.97 3.23
N TRP A 95 3.21 13.12 2.73
CA TRP A 95 3.66 13.18 1.33
C TRP A 95 2.54 12.86 0.34
N VAL A 96 1.58 11.99 0.72
CA VAL A 96 0.42 11.66 -0.13
C VAL A 96 -0.51 12.87 -0.23
N SER A 97 -0.81 13.54 0.88
CA SER A 97 -1.67 14.75 0.87
C SER A 97 -1.01 15.96 0.22
N ARG A 98 0.33 15.98 0.14
CA ARG A 98 1.12 17.01 -0.57
C ARG A 98 1.42 16.64 -2.01
N HIS A 99 0.89 15.53 -2.49
CA HIS A 99 1.07 15.02 -3.86
C HIS A 99 2.53 14.78 -4.26
N HIS A 100 3.40 14.48 -3.28
CA HIS A 100 4.79 14.12 -3.56
C HIS A 100 4.89 12.68 -4.04
N ASN A 101 5.91 12.41 -4.85
CA ASN A 101 6.23 11.06 -5.31
C ASN A 101 7.28 10.38 -4.42
N VAL A 102 7.41 9.05 -4.54
CA VAL A 102 8.46 8.28 -3.89
C VAL A 102 9.09 7.32 -4.88
N LEU A 103 10.42 7.36 -4.98
CA LEU A 103 11.19 6.50 -5.88
C LEU A 103 12.10 5.58 -5.05
N LEU A 104 11.82 4.27 -5.08
CA LEU A 104 12.61 3.24 -4.40
C LEU A 104 13.46 2.49 -5.41
N THR A 105 14.77 2.70 -5.40
CA THR A 105 15.70 2.02 -6.32
C THR A 105 16.63 1.06 -5.59
N GLY A 106 17.23 0.11 -6.30
CA GLY A 106 18.24 -0.80 -5.75
C GLY A 106 18.15 -2.23 -6.29
N PRO A 107 19.10 -3.11 -5.93
CA PRO A 107 19.19 -4.47 -6.44
C PRO A 107 17.95 -5.33 -6.12
N THR A 108 17.84 -6.46 -6.82
CA THR A 108 16.78 -7.45 -6.54
C THR A 108 16.92 -8.02 -5.13
N GLY A 109 15.79 -8.12 -4.42
CA GLY A 109 15.74 -8.76 -3.09
C GLY A 109 16.03 -7.86 -1.90
N VAL A 110 16.49 -6.61 -2.07
CA VAL A 110 16.78 -5.67 -0.95
C VAL A 110 15.54 -5.17 -0.20
N GLY A 111 14.33 -5.53 -0.65
CA GLY A 111 13.09 -5.20 0.05
C GLY A 111 12.32 -3.99 -0.49
N LYS A 112 12.61 -3.49 -1.70
CA LYS A 112 11.88 -2.36 -2.33
C LYS A 112 10.36 -2.55 -2.31
N THR A 113 9.88 -3.65 -2.87
CA THR A 113 8.44 -3.97 -2.92
C THR A 113 7.83 -4.07 -1.52
N PHE A 114 8.59 -4.59 -0.53
CA PHE A 114 8.12 -4.66 0.85
C PHE A 114 7.90 -3.26 1.43
N VAL A 115 8.90 -2.37 1.31
CA VAL A 115 8.79 -0.98 1.77
C VAL A 115 7.66 -0.25 1.03
N ALA A 116 7.55 -0.43 -0.29
CA ALA A 116 6.46 0.14 -1.09
C ALA A 116 5.08 -0.32 -0.59
N CYS A 117 4.90 -1.62 -0.31
CA CYS A 117 3.66 -2.15 0.24
C CYS A 117 3.38 -1.64 1.66
N ALA A 118 4.41 -1.47 2.51
CA ALA A 118 4.24 -0.94 3.86
C ALA A 118 3.81 0.54 3.84
N LEU A 119 4.42 1.38 2.98
CA LEU A 119 4.00 2.76 2.77
C LEU A 119 2.57 2.85 2.20
N ALA A 120 2.23 2.00 1.25
CA ALA A 120 0.91 1.91 0.65
C ALA A 120 -0.16 1.43 1.66
N HIS A 121 0.16 0.44 2.50
CA HIS A 121 -0.69 0.00 3.61
C HIS A 121 -0.95 1.14 4.58
N GLN A 122 0.09 1.88 4.95
CA GLN A 122 -0.04 3.03 5.86
C GLN A 122 -0.89 4.15 5.23
N ALA A 123 -0.76 4.42 3.93
CA ALA A 123 -1.63 5.35 3.21
C ALA A 123 -3.11 4.93 3.29
N CYS A 124 -3.42 3.63 3.13
CA CYS A 124 -4.78 3.09 3.34
C CYS A 124 -5.29 3.32 4.76
N ARG A 125 -4.43 3.22 5.79
CA ARG A 125 -4.79 3.51 7.20
C ARG A 125 -5.20 4.97 7.38
N TYR A 126 -4.52 5.89 6.72
CA TYR A 126 -4.86 7.33 6.73
C TYR A 126 -6.00 7.73 5.78
N GLY A 127 -6.65 6.76 5.16
CA GLY A 127 -7.86 7.00 4.36
C GLY A 127 -7.61 7.17 2.87
N ALA A 128 -6.36 7.18 2.41
CA ALA A 128 -6.05 7.30 0.99
C ALA A 128 -6.50 6.08 0.19
N SER A 129 -7.00 6.31 -1.02
CA SER A 129 -7.21 5.28 -2.01
C SER A 129 -5.88 4.88 -2.64
N VAL A 130 -5.63 3.57 -2.75
CA VAL A 130 -4.37 3.03 -3.26
C VAL A 130 -4.64 2.02 -4.35
N LEU A 131 -3.82 2.02 -5.40
CA LEU A 131 -3.74 0.97 -6.41
C LEU A 131 -2.28 0.53 -6.58
N TYR A 132 -2.07 -0.77 -6.59
CA TYR A 132 -0.77 -1.38 -6.84
C TYR A 132 -0.79 -2.13 -8.15
N PHE A 133 0.21 -1.86 -8.99
CA PHE A 133 0.48 -2.60 -10.23
C PHE A 133 1.95 -2.94 -10.36
N ARG A 134 2.23 -4.12 -10.90
CA ARG A 134 3.51 -4.32 -11.57
C ARG A 134 3.45 -3.63 -12.91
N LEU A 135 4.40 -2.73 -13.18
CA LEU A 135 4.34 -1.89 -14.38
C LEU A 135 4.18 -2.70 -15.68
N PRO A 136 4.91 -3.82 -15.93
CA PRO A 136 4.68 -4.59 -17.14
C PRO A 136 3.25 -5.13 -17.28
N ARG A 137 2.59 -5.46 -16.16
CA ARG A 137 1.19 -5.93 -16.18
C ARG A 137 0.21 -4.78 -16.43
N LEU A 138 0.47 -3.60 -15.87
CA LEU A 138 -0.35 -2.42 -16.16
C LEU A 138 -0.33 -2.08 -17.65
N LEU A 139 0.85 -2.08 -18.28
CA LEU A 139 0.99 -1.80 -19.71
C LEU A 139 0.26 -2.82 -20.58
N GLN A 140 0.29 -4.10 -20.19
CA GLN A 140 -0.51 -5.14 -20.84
C GLN A 140 -2.02 -4.90 -20.66
N GLU A 141 -2.46 -4.53 -19.46
CA GLU A 141 -3.86 -4.25 -19.15
C GLU A 141 -4.37 -3.03 -19.94
N LEU A 142 -3.57 -1.97 -20.09
CA LEU A 142 -3.87 -0.81 -20.93
C LEU A 142 -4.04 -1.21 -22.40
N THR A 143 -3.16 -2.05 -22.93
CA THR A 143 -3.25 -2.56 -24.30
C THR A 143 -4.55 -3.36 -24.50
N LEU A 144 -4.89 -4.25 -23.59
CA LEU A 144 -6.14 -5.02 -23.66
C LEU A 144 -7.38 -4.11 -23.53
N ALA A 145 -7.30 -3.12 -22.64
CA ALA A 145 -8.38 -2.16 -22.41
C ALA A 145 -8.68 -1.28 -23.65
N ARG A 146 -7.68 -1.01 -24.50
CA ARG A 146 -7.89 -0.35 -25.78
C ARG A 146 -8.73 -1.21 -26.74
N GLY A 147 -8.48 -2.52 -26.77
CA GLY A 147 -9.20 -3.46 -27.64
C GLY A 147 -10.64 -3.69 -27.21
N ASP A 148 -10.96 -3.61 -25.93
CA ASP A 148 -12.30 -3.88 -25.39
C ASP A 148 -13.07 -2.62 -24.93
N GLY A 149 -12.54 -1.42 -25.20
CA GLY A 149 -13.19 -0.13 -24.93
C GLY A 149 -13.14 0.33 -23.47
N ARG A 150 -12.39 -0.34 -22.56
CA ARG A 150 -12.26 0.03 -21.14
C ARG A 150 -11.14 1.04 -20.87
N PHE A 151 -10.37 1.45 -21.88
CA PHE A 151 -9.16 2.27 -21.72
C PHE A 151 -9.43 3.57 -20.94
N THR A 152 -10.38 4.38 -21.38
CA THR A 152 -10.74 5.65 -20.72
C THR A 152 -11.17 5.46 -19.26
N LYS A 153 -11.90 4.36 -18.98
CA LYS A 153 -12.31 4.04 -17.61
C LYS A 153 -11.13 3.67 -16.73
N LEU A 154 -10.16 2.93 -17.27
CA LEU A 154 -8.94 2.55 -16.54
C LEU A 154 -8.07 3.78 -16.27
N LEU A 155 -7.83 4.65 -17.26
CA LEU A 155 -7.11 5.92 -17.07
C LEU A 155 -7.79 6.79 -16.01
N ALA A 156 -9.10 6.99 -16.10
CA ALA A 156 -9.84 7.77 -15.09
C ALA A 156 -9.74 7.16 -13.68
N GLN A 157 -9.65 5.84 -13.55
CA GLN A 157 -9.41 5.17 -12.28
C GLN A 157 -8.00 5.46 -11.75
N LEU A 158 -6.97 5.38 -12.61
CA LEU A 158 -5.59 5.69 -12.25
C LEU A 158 -5.44 7.16 -11.85
N ALA A 159 -6.04 8.08 -12.61
CA ALA A 159 -6.03 9.54 -12.34
C ALA A 159 -6.65 9.90 -10.99
N LYS A 160 -7.77 9.26 -10.60
CA LYS A 160 -8.50 9.57 -9.36
C LYS A 160 -7.88 8.94 -8.11
N THR A 161 -7.01 7.95 -8.24
CA THR A 161 -6.40 7.23 -7.11
C THR A 161 -5.38 8.09 -6.40
N ASP A 162 -5.47 8.26 -5.08
CA ASP A 162 -4.57 9.13 -4.31
C ASP A 162 -3.12 8.65 -4.37
N LEU A 163 -2.88 7.35 -4.26
CA LEU A 163 -1.55 6.75 -4.38
C LEU A 163 -1.52 5.62 -5.40
N LEU A 164 -0.78 5.80 -6.48
CA LEU A 164 -0.47 4.76 -7.45
C LEU A 164 0.90 4.15 -7.16
N VAL A 165 0.96 2.84 -6.96
CA VAL A 165 2.21 2.10 -6.78
C VAL A 165 2.54 1.35 -8.05
N LEU A 166 3.68 1.69 -8.66
CA LEU A 166 4.22 1.06 -9.86
C LEU A 166 5.49 0.27 -9.50
N ASP A 167 5.35 -1.04 -9.37
CA ASP A 167 6.47 -1.94 -9.04
C ASP A 167 7.14 -2.45 -10.32
N ASP A 168 8.44 -2.69 -10.26
CA ASP A 168 9.24 -3.25 -11.35
C ASP A 168 9.39 -2.31 -12.57
N TRP A 169 9.61 -0.99 -12.36
CA TRP A 169 9.95 -0.03 -13.42
C TRP A 169 11.24 -0.42 -14.12
N GLY A 170 11.24 -0.34 -15.45
CA GLY A 170 12.42 -0.62 -16.28
C GLY A 170 12.82 -2.10 -16.33
N LEU A 171 11.93 -3.02 -15.93
CA LEU A 171 12.18 -4.46 -16.03
C LEU A 171 12.11 -4.98 -17.49
N ALA A 172 11.37 -4.28 -18.36
CA ALA A 172 11.25 -4.54 -19.78
C ALA A 172 11.41 -3.24 -20.56
N ALA A 173 11.81 -3.33 -21.82
CA ALA A 173 11.88 -2.18 -22.72
C ALA A 173 10.48 -1.58 -22.95
N PHE A 174 10.41 -0.26 -23.05
CA PHE A 174 9.15 0.45 -23.32
C PHE A 174 8.91 0.53 -24.83
N THR A 175 7.69 0.21 -25.24
CA THR A 175 7.20 0.47 -26.59
C THR A 175 6.74 1.92 -26.73
N ASP A 176 6.58 2.44 -27.94
CA ASP A 176 6.08 3.80 -28.19
C ASP A 176 4.69 4.02 -27.58
N VAL A 177 3.82 3.00 -27.65
CA VAL A 177 2.50 3.04 -27.03
C VAL A 177 2.62 3.13 -25.52
N ALA A 178 3.48 2.31 -24.92
CA ALA A 178 3.69 2.32 -23.49
C ALA A 178 4.21 3.67 -22.95
N ARG A 179 5.11 4.32 -23.69
CA ARG A 179 5.62 5.67 -23.35
C ARG A 179 4.50 6.71 -23.33
N ARG A 180 3.65 6.71 -24.37
CA ARG A 180 2.50 7.63 -24.45
C ARG A 180 1.49 7.37 -23.35
N ASP A 181 1.19 6.11 -23.05
CA ASP A 181 0.29 5.73 -21.95
C ASP A 181 0.85 6.20 -20.60
N LEU A 182 2.15 6.04 -20.36
CA LEU A 182 2.80 6.53 -19.16
C LEU A 182 2.77 8.05 -19.05
N LEU A 183 3.03 8.76 -20.16
CA LEU A 183 2.95 10.21 -20.17
C LEU A 183 1.54 10.68 -19.80
N GLU A 184 0.50 10.11 -20.41
CA GLU A 184 -0.90 10.43 -20.10
C GLU A 184 -1.24 10.17 -18.62
N ILE A 185 -0.81 9.02 -18.07
CA ILE A 185 -1.01 8.70 -16.65
C ILE A 185 -0.32 9.73 -15.74
N PHE A 186 0.93 10.11 -16.05
CA PHE A 186 1.66 11.05 -15.18
C PHE A 186 1.20 12.49 -15.37
N ASP A 187 0.73 12.90 -16.55
CA ASP A 187 0.09 14.19 -16.78
C ASP A 187 -1.16 14.37 -15.91
N ASP A 188 -2.05 13.40 -15.94
CA ASP A 188 -3.29 13.40 -15.15
C ASP A 188 -3.03 13.42 -13.64
N ARG A 189 -1.85 13.00 -13.20
CA ARG A 189 -1.50 12.85 -11.79
C ARG A 189 -0.55 13.92 -11.28
N HIS A 190 0.12 14.66 -12.17
CA HIS A 190 1.12 15.65 -11.81
C HIS A 190 0.53 16.70 -10.85
N GLU A 191 1.20 16.93 -9.72
CA GLU A 191 0.78 17.84 -8.64
C GLU A 191 -0.63 17.61 -8.04
N LEU A 192 -1.35 16.61 -8.51
CA LEU A 192 -2.70 16.28 -8.06
C LEU A 192 -2.76 14.99 -7.24
N ARG A 193 -1.84 14.07 -7.48
CA ARG A 193 -1.82 12.73 -6.86
C ARG A 193 -0.39 12.21 -6.73
N SER A 194 -0.18 11.30 -5.77
CA SER A 194 1.13 10.72 -5.51
C SER A 194 1.35 9.43 -6.28
N THR A 195 2.59 9.25 -6.76
CA THR A 195 3.04 8.00 -7.38
C THR A 195 4.26 7.45 -6.65
N LEU A 196 4.24 6.15 -6.32
CA LEU A 196 5.38 5.43 -5.75
C LEU A 196 5.89 4.45 -6.78
N VAL A 197 7.17 4.57 -7.15
CA VAL A 197 7.80 3.70 -8.15
C VAL A 197 8.92 2.90 -7.51
N THR A 198 8.97 1.59 -7.81
CA THR A 198 10.14 0.77 -7.48
C THR A 198 10.88 0.36 -8.74
N SER A 199 12.21 0.38 -8.70
CA SER A 199 13.06 0.00 -9.83
C SER A 199 14.33 -0.70 -9.38
N GLN A 200 14.86 -1.58 -10.24
CA GLN A 200 16.22 -2.10 -10.10
C GLN A 200 17.25 -1.11 -10.66
N LEU A 201 16.83 -0.29 -11.62
CA LEU A 201 17.67 0.71 -12.25
C LEU A 201 17.74 1.98 -11.38
N PRO A 202 18.94 2.54 -11.15
CA PRO A 202 19.09 3.88 -10.61
C PRO A 202 18.35 4.92 -11.47
N VAL A 203 17.79 5.95 -10.83
CA VAL A 203 16.98 6.99 -11.53
C VAL A 203 17.74 7.63 -12.71
N LYS A 204 19.05 7.82 -12.58
CA LYS A 204 19.89 8.39 -13.64
C LYS A 204 19.87 7.61 -14.98
N HIS A 205 19.47 6.34 -14.95
CA HIS A 205 19.37 5.49 -16.14
C HIS A 205 17.95 5.36 -16.68
N TRP A 206 16.97 6.03 -16.07
CA TRP A 206 15.58 5.91 -16.51
C TRP A 206 15.33 6.61 -17.84
N HIS A 207 16.04 7.72 -18.11
CA HIS A 207 15.96 8.43 -19.39
C HIS A 207 16.36 7.50 -20.54
N ASP A 208 17.55 6.90 -20.47
CA ASP A 208 18.03 5.95 -21.49
C ASP A 208 17.12 4.72 -21.62
N ASN A 209 16.59 4.23 -20.49
CA ASN A 209 15.68 3.08 -20.46
C ASN A 209 14.33 3.37 -21.14
N LEU A 210 13.83 4.60 -21.08
CA LEU A 210 12.65 5.03 -21.81
C LEU A 210 12.90 5.06 -23.33
N GLY A 211 14.10 5.42 -23.80
CA GLY A 211 14.56 5.26 -25.18
C GLY A 211 14.02 6.27 -26.17
N ASP A 212 13.17 7.22 -25.79
CA ASP A 212 12.72 8.38 -26.56
C ASP A 212 13.03 9.64 -25.74
N PRO A 213 13.98 10.51 -26.16
CA PRO A 213 14.41 11.64 -25.35
C PRO A 213 13.28 12.60 -24.98
N THR A 214 12.40 12.94 -25.93
CA THR A 214 11.32 13.91 -25.70
C THR A 214 10.28 13.39 -24.71
N LEU A 215 9.85 12.13 -24.89
CA LEU A 215 8.91 11.50 -23.97
C LEU A 215 9.56 11.20 -22.61
N ALA A 216 10.85 10.86 -22.59
CA ALA A 216 11.60 10.63 -21.36
C ALA A 216 11.70 11.90 -20.51
N ASP A 217 12.07 13.03 -21.11
CA ASP A 217 12.11 14.31 -20.41
C ASP A 217 10.74 14.66 -19.82
N ALA A 218 9.68 14.56 -20.62
CA ALA A 218 8.32 14.86 -20.18
C ALA A 218 7.83 13.96 -19.03
N ILE A 219 8.08 12.64 -19.13
CA ILE A 219 7.69 11.66 -18.10
C ILE A 219 8.49 11.89 -16.80
N LEU A 220 9.81 12.07 -16.93
CA LEU A 220 10.69 12.18 -15.77
C LEU A 220 10.52 13.52 -15.05
N ASP A 221 10.25 14.61 -15.76
CA ASP A 221 9.90 15.89 -15.14
C ASP A 221 8.74 15.74 -14.16
N ARG A 222 7.65 15.11 -14.58
CA ARG A 222 6.46 14.90 -13.76
C ARG A 222 6.63 13.92 -12.60
N LEU A 223 7.51 12.95 -12.79
CA LEU A 223 7.67 11.87 -11.81
C LEU A 223 8.75 12.16 -10.78
N VAL A 224 9.84 12.86 -11.18
CA VAL A 224 11.09 12.93 -10.42
C VAL A 224 11.28 14.26 -9.70
N HIS A 225 10.67 15.35 -10.20
CA HIS A 225 10.89 16.70 -9.70
C HIS A 225 10.49 16.87 -8.22
N ASN A 226 9.32 16.36 -7.82
CA ASN A 226 8.80 16.45 -6.45
C ASN A 226 8.94 15.12 -5.68
N ALA A 227 9.93 14.28 -6.02
CA ALA A 227 10.03 12.93 -5.49
C ALA A 227 11.03 12.79 -4.35
N HIS A 228 10.64 12.05 -3.30
CA HIS A 228 11.56 11.48 -2.32
C HIS A 228 12.30 10.28 -2.95
N ARG A 229 13.63 10.33 -3.00
CA ARG A 229 14.45 9.29 -3.62
C ARG A 229 15.15 8.46 -2.56
N ILE A 230 14.95 7.15 -2.59
CA ILE A 230 15.54 6.20 -1.67
C ILE A 230 16.27 5.14 -2.47
N ALA A 231 17.59 5.09 -2.33
CA ALA A 231 18.43 4.09 -2.98
C ALA A 231 18.78 2.99 -1.96
N LEU A 232 18.17 1.83 -2.11
CA LEU A 232 18.47 0.65 -1.30
C LEU A 232 19.68 -0.08 -1.87
N THR A 233 20.53 -0.58 -0.97
CA THR A 233 21.76 -1.31 -1.27
C THR A 233 21.82 -2.62 -0.51
N GLY A 234 22.88 -3.40 -0.67
CA GLY A 234 23.15 -4.60 0.11
C GLY A 234 22.56 -5.88 -0.46
N GLU A 235 22.60 -6.93 0.36
CA GLU A 235 22.24 -8.28 -0.04
C GLU A 235 20.73 -8.55 -0.04
N SER A 236 20.35 -9.64 -0.72
CA SER A 236 18.96 -10.08 -0.79
C SER A 236 18.41 -10.53 0.56
N MET A 237 17.39 -9.83 1.06
CA MET A 237 16.64 -10.21 2.26
C MET A 237 15.93 -11.56 2.14
N ARG A 238 15.66 -12.04 0.92
CA ARG A 238 15.09 -13.37 0.68
C ARG A 238 16.11 -14.47 0.99
N LYS A 239 17.39 -14.27 0.61
CA LYS A 239 18.47 -15.21 0.93
C LYS A 239 18.67 -15.30 2.44
N LYS A 240 18.63 -14.18 3.16
CA LYS A 240 18.74 -14.16 4.64
C LYS A 240 17.60 -14.91 5.31
N LYS A 241 16.35 -14.71 4.88
CA LYS A 241 15.19 -15.45 5.44
C LYS A 241 15.31 -16.97 5.21
N SER A 242 15.68 -17.40 4.00
CA SER A 242 15.84 -18.83 3.71
C SER A 242 16.98 -19.46 4.51
N ALA A 243 18.10 -18.77 4.71
CA ALA A 243 19.21 -19.24 5.54
C ALA A 243 18.82 -19.39 7.02
N MET A 244 18.08 -18.42 7.58
CA MET A 244 17.56 -18.52 8.96
C MET A 244 16.57 -19.68 9.13
N THR A 245 15.67 -19.89 8.17
CA THR A 245 14.71 -20.99 8.21
C THR A 245 15.43 -22.36 8.13
N ALA A 246 16.46 -22.48 7.28
CA ALA A 246 17.26 -23.70 7.16
C ALA A 246 18.05 -23.99 8.46
N GLN A 247 18.57 -22.98 9.15
CA GLN A 247 19.24 -23.15 10.44
C GLN A 247 18.26 -23.58 11.56
N MET A 248 17.03 -23.04 11.58
CA MET A 248 16.02 -23.44 12.57
C MET A 248 15.52 -24.88 12.35
N THR A 249 15.34 -25.31 11.11
CA THR A 249 14.94 -26.71 10.82
C THR A 249 16.08 -27.70 11.06
N GLY A 250 17.34 -27.32 10.84
CA GLY A 250 18.51 -28.16 11.13
C GLY A 250 18.75 -28.39 12.63
N SER A 251 18.48 -27.38 13.46
CA SER A 251 18.63 -27.51 14.93
C SER A 251 17.53 -28.39 15.57
N THR A 252 16.32 -28.39 15.01
CA THR A 252 15.21 -29.22 15.51
C THR A 252 15.43 -30.72 15.20
N GLN A 253 16.00 -31.05 14.03
CA GLN A 253 16.32 -32.40 13.67
C GLN A 253 17.55 -33.00 14.43
N ALA A 254 18.46 -32.16 14.89
CA ALA A 254 19.59 -32.57 15.73
C ALA A 254 19.16 -32.90 17.17
N ALA A 255 18.17 -32.18 17.70
CA ALA A 255 17.63 -32.40 19.05
C ALA A 255 16.77 -33.72 19.15
N ASP A 256 16.09 -34.09 18.05
CA ASP A 256 15.26 -35.30 18.01
C ASP A 256 16.09 -36.61 17.82
N ARG A 257 17.36 -36.52 17.39
CA ARG A 257 18.25 -37.66 17.24
C ARG A 257 19.05 -38.02 18.52
N GLN A 258 18.91 -37.23 19.58
CA GLN A 258 19.57 -37.43 20.87
C GLN A 258 18.60 -37.85 22.00
N ARG A 259 17.38 -38.22 21.68
CA ARG A 259 16.43 -38.83 22.63
C ARG A 259 16.20 -40.30 22.34
#